data_98836bb8e7eeb8091c890ea707cf9730
#
_entry.id   98836bb8e7eeb8091c890ea707cf9730
#
_cell.length_a   1.000
_cell.length_b   1.000
_cell.length_c   1.000
_cell.angle_alpha   90.00
_cell.angle_beta   90.00
_cell.angle_gamma   90.00
#
_symmetry.space_group_name_H-M   'P 1'
#
loop_
_entity.id
_entity.type
_entity.pdbx_description
1 polymer ?
#
loop_
_entity_poly.entity_id
_entity_poly.type
_entity_poly.pdbx_seq_one_letter_code
_entity_poly.pdbx_strand_id
1 'polypeptide(L)'
;MIDSTTDPPKEDPETLIEKPSNLVILALLMTACAIGPSPTTPVRSETRETPESTSAPADAPTADANADEAANDDGARSDESDQTDEGESSESSDDPASEERVSKPGRIVLKTVYDDKRVGEDQHGAIEAELGLVEDEELLEYVHSIGIRLLRHAPPRPFDYEFKVVDQRVPNAFALPGGKIYVSRGLLALVQSEDELAGVIGHEITHAAERHTAARIDYASRINPFSIGLIRAATIAAYGRDQERDADRGGQILAARAGYNPSGIATFLRKLDAADRYEIGWSRLPHFLATHPTSPERSTLASDRAAGLVWERQPGIADALPFAYYSMIDGLILGDNPAGGLFEGSRFVHPDLRFAIRFPQGWTTINSQQAVGAVSPSRDAEATLTVEGQGTDIEKVVDEFIDREVDGAHVKVRTRRAVKLGELPAIRIEGRSSMGLVGLSVQMTFVAHEGLVYRLSVLSLASAASKYRGRARAFAHSFRPLDDAAARSLKVTRLRIARAHENETLEALSLRTQNEVELVYTGVMNDLYASTALAKGRSIKIGLAEPYIPRPKEDEASAEPEPKDR
;
A
#
# COMPACT_ATOMS: atom_id res chain seq x y z
N MET A 1 36.31 -8.10 41.43
CA MET A 1 36.86 -7.07 40.54
C MET A 1 36.88 -7.66 39.14
N ILE A 2 35.85 -7.47 38.41
CA ILE A 2 35.83 -7.68 36.96
C ILE A 2 35.00 -6.52 36.43
N ASP A 3 35.72 -5.63 35.78
CA ASP A 3 35.23 -4.44 35.09
C ASP A 3 34.72 -4.88 33.71
N SER A 4 33.49 -4.57 33.37
CA SER A 4 32.97 -4.74 32.03
C SER A 4 31.95 -3.65 31.71
N THR A 5 32.46 -2.46 31.41
CA THR A 5 31.77 -1.45 30.67
C THR A 5 32.13 -1.59 29.18
N THR A 6 31.28 -2.24 28.43
CA THR A 6 31.29 -2.12 26.96
C THR A 6 30.00 -1.41 26.54
N ASP A 7 30.15 -0.13 26.19
CA ASP A 7 29.14 0.65 25.48
C ASP A 7 28.78 -0.07 24.18
N PRO A 8 27.49 -0.06 23.78
CA PRO A 8 27.10 -0.52 22.45
C PRO A 8 27.64 0.47 21.39
N PRO A 9 27.95 -0.01 20.18
CA PRO A 9 28.44 0.84 19.11
C PRO A 9 27.39 1.89 18.74
N LYS A 10 27.79 3.15 18.68
CA LYS A 10 27.00 4.23 18.12
C LYS A 10 26.87 3.96 16.62
N GLU A 11 25.67 3.67 16.15
CA GLU A 11 25.35 3.64 14.73
C GLU A 11 25.47 5.07 14.17
N ASP A 12 26.30 5.23 13.15
CA ASP A 12 26.46 6.48 12.42
C ASP A 12 25.14 6.80 11.69
N PRO A 13 24.59 8.02 11.81
CA PRO A 13 23.36 8.43 11.16
C PRO A 13 23.47 8.61 9.63
N GLU A 14 24.64 8.33 9.02
CA GLU A 14 24.86 8.50 7.59
C GLU A 14 24.34 7.35 6.70
N THR A 15 23.84 6.24 7.25
CA THR A 15 23.48 5.05 6.47
C THR A 15 21.99 4.94 6.10
N LEU A 16 21.14 5.91 6.41
CA LEU A 16 19.68 5.79 6.28
C LEU A 16 19.02 6.64 5.18
N ILE A 17 19.77 7.12 4.17
CA ILE A 17 19.14 7.69 2.97
C ILE A 17 19.69 6.97 1.74
N GLU A 18 19.15 5.79 1.43
CA GLU A 18 19.19 5.30 0.06
C GLU A 18 18.42 6.31 -0.81
N LYS A 19 19.17 6.99 -1.66
CA LYS A 19 18.63 8.03 -2.57
C LYS A 19 17.52 7.40 -3.41
N PRO A 20 16.29 7.95 -3.41
CA PRO A 20 15.20 7.41 -4.21
C PRO A 20 15.63 7.39 -5.67
N SER A 21 15.68 6.22 -6.26
CA SER A 21 15.96 6.05 -7.68
C SER A 21 14.86 6.79 -8.47
N ASN A 22 15.24 7.57 -9.48
CA ASN A 22 14.32 8.27 -10.40
C ASN A 22 13.35 7.34 -11.16
N LEU A 23 13.42 6.05 -10.89
CA LEU A 23 12.59 4.96 -11.39
C LEU A 23 11.11 5.12 -11.06
N VAL A 24 10.76 5.75 -9.91
CA VAL A 24 9.36 5.96 -9.50
C VAL A 24 8.64 6.89 -10.48
N ILE A 25 9.33 7.88 -11.02
CA ILE A 25 8.75 8.87 -11.94
C ILE A 25 8.44 8.23 -13.30
N LEU A 26 9.31 7.36 -13.79
CA LEU A 26 9.15 6.67 -15.06
C LEU A 26 8.07 5.57 -15.00
N ALA A 27 7.91 4.91 -13.85
CA ALA A 27 6.87 3.93 -13.59
C ALA A 27 5.46 4.55 -13.61
N LEU A 28 5.32 5.82 -13.20
CA LEU A 28 4.06 6.56 -13.25
C LEU A 28 3.56 6.78 -14.69
N LEU A 29 4.43 7.14 -15.63
CA LEU A 29 4.09 7.28 -17.05
C LEU A 29 3.73 5.93 -17.71
N MET A 30 4.46 4.85 -17.37
CA MET A 30 4.24 3.53 -17.97
C MET A 30 2.98 2.84 -17.45
N THR A 31 2.64 2.99 -16.17
CA THR A 31 1.40 2.44 -15.60
C THR A 31 0.17 3.15 -16.17
N ALA A 32 0.31 4.44 -16.50
CA ALA A 32 -0.75 5.21 -17.14
C ALA A 32 -1.04 4.76 -18.59
N CYS A 33 -0.08 4.16 -19.30
CA CYS A 33 -0.27 3.64 -20.67
C CYS A 33 -0.94 2.26 -20.73
N ALA A 34 -0.89 1.46 -19.64
CA ALA A 34 -1.36 0.07 -19.64
C ALA A 34 -2.84 -0.11 -19.26
N ILE A 35 -3.51 0.92 -18.75
CA ILE A 35 -4.94 0.84 -18.36
C ILE A 35 -5.77 1.61 -19.41
N GLY A 36 -6.48 0.86 -20.26
CA GLY A 36 -7.44 1.40 -21.22
C GLY A 36 -8.56 2.21 -20.55
N PRO A 37 -9.24 3.10 -21.27
CA PRO A 37 -10.30 3.92 -20.69
C PRO A 37 -11.50 3.06 -20.30
N SER A 38 -11.89 3.12 -19.03
CA SER A 38 -13.20 2.63 -18.61
C SER A 38 -14.29 3.53 -19.21
N PRO A 39 -15.38 2.97 -19.74
CA PRO A 39 -16.45 3.77 -20.34
C PRO A 39 -17.20 4.54 -19.23
N THR A 40 -17.07 5.86 -19.26
CA THR A 40 -17.94 6.76 -18.50
C THR A 40 -19.30 6.83 -19.19
N THR A 41 -20.31 6.19 -18.61
CA THR A 41 -21.70 6.43 -18.97
C THR A 41 -22.16 7.73 -18.31
N PRO A 42 -22.72 8.70 -19.06
CA PRO A 42 -23.26 9.90 -18.44
C PRO A 42 -24.57 9.58 -17.71
N VAL A 43 -24.63 9.93 -16.45
CA VAL A 43 -25.88 9.92 -15.67
C VAL A 43 -26.77 11.04 -16.20
N ARG A 44 -27.83 10.64 -16.85
CA ARG A 44 -28.93 11.52 -17.29
C ARG A 44 -29.90 11.63 -16.12
N SER A 45 -30.05 12.82 -15.59
CA SER A 45 -31.10 13.16 -14.62
C SER A 45 -32.46 13.12 -15.32
N GLU A 46 -33.29 12.12 -15.02
CA GLU A 46 -34.70 12.12 -15.37
C GLU A 46 -35.56 12.33 -14.13
N THR A 47 -36.34 13.38 -14.20
CA THR A 47 -37.42 13.75 -13.28
C THR A 47 -38.50 12.67 -13.29
N ARG A 48 -38.87 12.26 -12.10
CA ARG A 48 -39.86 11.21 -11.82
C ARG A 48 -41.28 11.77 -11.93
N GLU A 49 -42.02 11.36 -12.92
CA GLU A 49 -43.48 11.38 -12.92
C GLU A 49 -44.01 9.98 -12.60
N THR A 50 -44.96 9.92 -11.70
CA THR A 50 -45.68 8.70 -11.29
C THR A 50 -46.80 8.40 -12.31
N PRO A 51 -47.11 7.12 -12.60
CA PRO A 51 -48.46 6.73 -12.85
C PRO A 51 -48.99 5.56 -12.02
N GLU A 52 -50.27 5.62 -11.84
CA GLU A 52 -51.19 4.78 -11.11
C GLU A 52 -51.25 3.30 -11.51
N SER A 53 -51.74 2.54 -10.56
CA SER A 53 -52.06 1.11 -10.57
C SER A 53 -53.07 0.68 -11.62
N THR A 54 -52.89 -0.51 -12.24
CA THR A 54 -53.98 -1.48 -12.52
C THR A 54 -53.46 -2.92 -12.66
N SER A 55 -54.16 -3.75 -11.94
CA SER A 55 -54.37 -5.20 -11.85
C SER A 55 -53.81 -6.16 -12.90
N ALA A 56 -53.43 -7.36 -12.35
CA ALA A 56 -53.12 -8.66 -12.95
C ALA A 56 -54.34 -9.29 -13.69
N PRO A 57 -54.30 -10.48 -14.37
CA PRO A 57 -53.69 -11.74 -13.88
C PRO A 57 -53.06 -12.68 -14.95
N ALA A 58 -52.35 -13.67 -14.44
CA ALA A 58 -52.18 -15.10 -14.78
C ALA A 58 -52.07 -15.57 -16.26
N ASP A 59 -51.02 -16.40 -16.52
CA ASP A 59 -51.12 -17.78 -16.93
C ASP A 59 -49.70 -18.37 -17.21
N ALA A 60 -49.46 -19.55 -16.61
CA ALA A 60 -48.42 -20.50 -17.01
C ALA A 60 -49.03 -21.51 -18.05
N PRO A 61 -48.20 -22.20 -18.86
CA PRO A 61 -47.91 -23.62 -18.60
C PRO A 61 -46.50 -24.11 -19.02
N THR A 62 -45.90 -24.97 -18.20
CA THR A 62 -45.52 -26.38 -18.28
C THR A 62 -44.83 -26.95 -19.54
N ALA A 63 -43.72 -27.66 -19.24
CA ALA A 63 -43.16 -28.94 -19.76
C ALA A 63 -42.61 -28.95 -21.20
N ASP A 64 -41.49 -29.62 -21.54
CA ASP A 64 -41.04 -31.00 -21.35
C ASP A 64 -39.59 -31.18 -21.84
N ALA A 65 -38.84 -31.97 -21.15
CA ALA A 65 -38.02 -33.17 -21.39
C ALA A 65 -37.46 -33.49 -22.79
N ASN A 66 -36.16 -33.88 -22.81
CA ASN A 66 -35.48 -35.11 -23.31
C ASN A 66 -34.02 -34.78 -23.59
N ALA A 67 -33.02 -35.41 -23.01
CA ALA A 67 -32.48 -36.79 -23.09
C ALA A 67 -31.84 -37.10 -24.46
N ASP A 68 -30.57 -37.46 -24.42
CA ASP A 68 -29.81 -38.58 -25.00
C ASP A 68 -28.35 -38.18 -25.22
N GLU A 69 -27.40 -38.77 -24.59
CA GLU A 69 -26.70 -40.06 -24.72
C GLU A 69 -25.67 -40.14 -25.86
N ALA A 70 -24.56 -40.72 -25.45
CA ALA A 70 -23.56 -41.56 -26.12
C ALA A 70 -22.19 -40.86 -26.33
N ALA A 71 -21.14 -41.26 -25.68
CA ALA A 71 -20.37 -42.49 -25.49
C ALA A 71 -19.35 -42.78 -26.61
N ASN A 72 -18.20 -43.24 -26.13
CA ASN A 72 -17.11 -44.01 -26.78
C ASN A 72 -15.94 -43.21 -27.36
N ASP A 73 -14.74 -43.66 -27.32
CA ASP A 73 -13.98 -44.78 -26.71
C ASP A 73 -12.54 -44.71 -27.20
N ASP A 74 -11.63 -45.22 -26.38
CA ASP A 74 -10.36 -45.89 -26.67
C ASP A 74 -9.18 -45.28 -27.44
N GLY A 75 -8.01 -45.55 -26.83
CA GLY A 75 -6.83 -46.13 -27.48
C GLY A 75 -5.48 -45.48 -27.12
N ALA A 76 -4.81 -45.88 -26.12
CA ALA A 76 -3.75 -46.83 -25.82
C ALA A 76 -2.43 -46.75 -26.63
N ARG A 77 -1.35 -46.80 -25.84
CA ARG A 77 0.03 -47.37 -26.07
C ARG A 77 1.06 -46.52 -26.75
N SER A 78 2.12 -46.27 -26.02
CA SER A 78 3.41 -46.96 -25.71
C SER A 78 4.48 -46.68 -26.78
N ASP A 79 5.67 -46.25 -26.40
CA ASP A 79 6.86 -47.08 -26.17
C ASP A 79 8.10 -46.25 -25.80
N GLU A 80 8.94 -46.91 -25.04
CA GLU A 80 10.28 -46.64 -24.55
C GLU A 80 11.34 -46.37 -25.60
N SER A 81 12.42 -45.64 -25.20
CA SER A 81 13.83 -46.05 -25.29
C SER A 81 14.71 -44.91 -24.84
N ASP A 82 15.34 -44.92 -23.73
CA ASP A 82 16.67 -45.42 -23.35
C ASP A 82 17.79 -45.11 -24.33
N GLN A 83 18.75 -44.24 -23.92
CA GLN A 83 20.18 -44.47 -24.07
C GLN A 83 21.01 -43.44 -23.30
N THR A 84 21.82 -43.98 -22.43
CA THR A 84 22.99 -43.45 -21.73
C THR A 84 24.08 -43.04 -22.74
N ASP A 85 24.84 -41.97 -22.41
CA ASP A 85 26.30 -41.97 -22.65
C ASP A 85 27.05 -41.09 -21.65
N GLU A 86 28.09 -41.68 -21.07
CA GLU A 86 29.08 -41.10 -20.17
C GLU A 86 30.24 -40.54 -20.98
N GLY A 87 30.95 -39.52 -20.43
CA GLY A 87 32.22 -39.09 -20.99
C GLY A 87 32.84 -37.88 -20.32
N GLU A 88 33.61 -38.13 -19.27
CA GLU A 88 34.93 -37.63 -18.81
C GLU A 88 35.41 -36.20 -19.15
N SER A 89 35.72 -35.52 -18.08
CA SER A 89 36.91 -34.73 -17.65
C SER A 89 37.82 -34.02 -18.64
N SER A 90 38.13 -32.74 -18.37
CA SER A 90 39.51 -32.27 -18.22
C SER A 90 39.58 -30.90 -17.52
N GLU A 91 40.49 -30.85 -16.54
CA GLU A 91 40.97 -29.67 -15.84
C GLU A 91 41.82 -28.77 -16.76
N SER A 92 41.79 -27.44 -16.58
CA SER A 92 43.02 -26.65 -16.40
C SER A 92 42.74 -25.16 -16.14
N SER A 93 43.26 -24.71 -15.01
CA SER A 93 44.14 -23.56 -14.68
C SER A 93 43.67 -22.11 -14.93
N ASP A 94 43.63 -21.41 -13.80
CA ASP A 94 44.10 -20.07 -13.45
C ASP A 94 44.21 -18.97 -14.51
N ASP A 95 43.48 -17.84 -14.30
CA ASP A 95 44.08 -16.53 -14.01
C ASP A 95 43.02 -15.50 -13.56
N PRO A 96 43.32 -14.56 -12.62
CA PRO A 96 42.38 -13.66 -12.04
C PRO A 96 42.43 -12.29 -12.71
N ALA A 97 41.34 -11.88 -13.33
CA ALA A 97 41.10 -10.47 -13.67
C ALA A 97 39.66 -10.11 -13.26
N SER A 98 39.58 -9.40 -12.16
CA SER A 98 38.37 -8.75 -11.68
C SER A 98 37.90 -7.67 -12.64
N GLU A 99 37.07 -8.02 -13.60
CA GLU A 99 36.18 -7.08 -14.27
C GLU A 99 34.82 -7.13 -13.56
N GLU A 100 34.49 -6.05 -12.93
CA GLU A 100 33.17 -5.73 -12.37
C GLU A 100 32.14 -5.77 -13.50
N ARG A 101 31.57 -6.95 -13.73
CA ARG A 101 30.47 -7.11 -14.69
C ARG A 101 29.22 -6.51 -14.06
N VAL A 102 28.86 -5.31 -14.50
CA VAL A 102 27.50 -4.78 -14.35
C VAL A 102 26.54 -5.86 -14.88
N SER A 103 25.91 -6.58 -13.97
CA SER A 103 24.97 -7.64 -14.30
C SER A 103 23.74 -7.02 -14.95
N LYS A 104 23.44 -7.39 -16.18
CA LYS A 104 22.14 -7.15 -16.81
C LYS A 104 21.05 -7.66 -15.86
N PRO A 105 19.92 -6.94 -15.71
CA PRO A 105 18.83 -7.40 -14.86
C PRO A 105 18.38 -8.79 -15.33
N GLY A 106 18.78 -9.80 -14.56
CA GLY A 106 18.47 -11.19 -14.86
C GLY A 106 17.03 -11.49 -14.47
N ARG A 107 16.41 -12.39 -15.21
CA ARG A 107 15.10 -12.96 -14.89
C ARG A 107 15.13 -13.50 -13.45
N ILE A 108 14.24 -12.99 -12.59
CA ILE A 108 14.06 -13.49 -11.23
C ILE A 108 13.37 -14.87 -11.32
N VAL A 109 14.09 -15.92 -10.95
CA VAL A 109 13.56 -17.29 -10.92
C VAL A 109 13.60 -17.78 -9.48
N LEU A 110 12.43 -17.87 -8.84
CA LEU A 110 12.29 -18.33 -7.46
C LEU A 110 12.11 -19.86 -7.44
N LYS A 111 13.20 -20.60 -7.49
CA LYS A 111 13.18 -22.07 -7.51
C LYS A 111 13.11 -22.68 -6.10
N THR A 112 13.67 -22.01 -5.12
CA THR A 112 13.83 -22.51 -3.76
C THR A 112 13.31 -21.54 -2.71
N VAL A 113 13.06 -22.00 -1.49
CA VAL A 113 12.71 -21.15 -0.35
C VAL A 113 13.85 -20.22 0.09
N TYR A 114 15.10 -20.51 -0.29
CA TYR A 114 16.24 -19.61 -0.08
C TYR A 114 16.21 -18.42 -1.05
N ASP A 115 15.73 -18.64 -2.28
CA ASP A 115 15.48 -17.54 -3.22
C ASP A 115 14.38 -16.63 -2.68
N ASP A 116 13.35 -17.19 -2.04
CA ASP A 116 12.25 -16.44 -1.43
C ASP A 116 12.78 -15.51 -0.34
N LYS A 117 13.66 -16.00 0.57
CA LYS A 117 14.27 -15.18 1.62
C LYS A 117 15.04 -14.01 1.02
N ARG A 118 15.95 -14.27 0.07
CA ARG A 118 16.75 -13.24 -0.58
C ARG A 118 15.89 -12.18 -1.28
N VAL A 119 14.89 -12.60 -2.03
CA VAL A 119 13.99 -11.67 -2.73
C VAL A 119 13.16 -10.85 -1.74
N GLY A 120 12.69 -11.44 -0.65
CA GLY A 120 12.00 -10.72 0.41
C GLY A 120 12.89 -9.66 1.06
N GLU A 121 14.13 -9.99 1.36
CA GLU A 121 15.13 -9.08 1.91
C GLU A 121 15.48 -7.94 0.94
N ASP A 122 15.68 -8.23 -0.35
CA ASP A 122 15.96 -7.22 -1.38
C ASP A 122 14.80 -6.23 -1.60
N GLN A 123 13.58 -6.58 -1.19
CA GLN A 123 12.37 -5.87 -1.60
C GLN A 123 11.61 -5.20 -0.46
N HIS A 124 11.78 -5.67 0.78
CA HIS A 124 11.04 -5.11 1.90
C HIS A 124 11.32 -3.61 2.07
N GLY A 125 12.57 -3.16 1.95
CA GLY A 125 12.95 -1.76 2.08
C GLY A 125 12.24 -0.85 1.08
N ALA A 126 12.11 -1.28 -0.20
CA ALA A 126 11.40 -0.51 -1.22
C ALA A 126 9.90 -0.38 -0.92
N ILE A 127 9.27 -1.45 -0.41
CA ILE A 127 7.85 -1.44 -0.03
C ILE A 127 7.62 -0.57 1.19
N GLU A 128 8.47 -0.67 2.21
CA GLU A 128 8.39 0.14 3.42
C GLU A 128 8.61 1.63 3.11
N ALA A 129 9.55 1.93 2.21
CA ALA A 129 9.76 3.29 1.72
C ALA A 129 8.61 3.82 0.85
N GLU A 130 7.85 2.96 0.16
CA GLU A 130 6.68 3.37 -0.65
C GLU A 130 5.43 3.58 0.20
N LEU A 131 5.15 2.66 1.14
CA LEU A 131 3.90 2.65 1.92
C LEU A 131 4.01 3.41 3.24
N GLY A 132 5.22 3.53 3.79
CA GLY A 132 5.47 3.99 5.16
C GLY A 132 5.09 2.94 6.20
N LEU A 133 5.70 3.03 7.36
CA LEU A 133 5.37 2.19 8.52
C LEU A 133 4.61 3.02 9.56
N VAL A 134 3.76 2.35 10.32
CA VAL A 134 3.16 2.91 11.54
C VAL A 134 4.17 2.73 12.67
N GLU A 135 4.55 3.84 13.32
CA GLU A 135 5.55 3.90 14.38
C GLU A 135 4.91 3.81 15.79
N ASP A 136 3.97 2.90 15.97
CA ASP A 136 3.27 2.66 17.24
C ASP A 136 3.74 1.30 17.80
N GLU A 137 4.67 1.34 18.76
CA GLU A 137 5.30 0.14 19.31
C GLU A 137 4.29 -0.81 19.95
N GLU A 138 3.28 -0.30 20.67
CA GLU A 138 2.26 -1.12 21.33
C GLU A 138 1.39 -1.85 20.29
N LEU A 139 0.98 -1.16 19.24
CA LEU A 139 0.23 -1.74 18.14
C LEU A 139 1.06 -2.76 17.36
N LEU A 140 2.34 -2.46 17.12
CA LEU A 140 3.26 -3.39 16.43
C LEU A 140 3.47 -4.66 17.23
N GLU A 141 3.73 -4.55 18.53
CA GLU A 141 3.89 -5.70 19.43
C GLU A 141 2.60 -6.52 19.51
N TYR A 142 1.44 -5.87 19.53
CA TYR A 142 0.14 -6.54 19.52
C TYR A 142 -0.03 -7.38 18.24
N VAL A 143 0.17 -6.80 17.06
CA VAL A 143 0.08 -7.53 15.78
C VAL A 143 1.11 -8.65 15.70
N HIS A 144 2.35 -8.39 16.14
CA HIS A 144 3.42 -9.38 16.22
C HIS A 144 3.04 -10.55 17.13
N SER A 145 2.47 -10.28 18.29
CA SER A 145 2.06 -11.32 19.26
C SER A 145 1.04 -12.29 18.67
N ILE A 146 0.09 -11.79 17.88
CA ILE A 146 -0.90 -12.61 17.15
C ILE A 146 -0.18 -13.50 16.12
N GLY A 147 0.71 -12.90 15.33
CA GLY A 147 1.50 -13.60 14.33
C GLY A 147 2.34 -14.74 14.93
N ILE A 148 3.10 -14.46 15.99
CA ILE A 148 3.91 -15.46 16.69
C ILE A 148 3.06 -16.59 17.26
N ARG A 149 1.87 -16.30 17.78
CA ARG A 149 0.93 -17.31 18.28
C ARG A 149 0.48 -18.27 17.18
N LEU A 150 0.17 -17.73 16.00
CA LEU A 150 -0.19 -18.53 14.80
C LEU A 150 0.99 -19.36 14.28
N LEU A 151 2.20 -18.78 14.25
CA LEU A 151 3.40 -19.45 13.74
C LEU A 151 3.79 -20.71 14.51
N ARG A 152 3.44 -20.82 15.80
CA ARG A 152 3.65 -22.07 16.58
C ARG A 152 2.99 -23.28 15.94
N HIS A 153 2.01 -23.07 15.08
CA HIS A 153 1.22 -24.12 14.42
C HIS A 153 1.42 -24.15 12.90
N ALA A 154 2.22 -23.22 12.36
CA ALA A 154 2.54 -23.17 10.94
C ALA A 154 3.62 -24.20 10.57
N PRO A 155 3.66 -24.68 9.31
CA PRO A 155 4.75 -25.50 8.83
C PRO A 155 6.09 -24.75 8.97
N PRO A 156 7.17 -25.43 9.42
CA PRO A 156 8.48 -24.81 9.55
C PRO A 156 9.00 -24.37 8.17
N ARG A 157 9.61 -23.19 8.10
CA ARG A 157 10.25 -22.63 6.92
C ARG A 157 11.68 -22.15 7.27
N PRO A 158 12.61 -22.14 6.32
CA PRO A 158 14.00 -21.72 6.58
C PRO A 158 14.18 -20.19 6.53
N PHE A 159 13.17 -19.42 6.96
CA PHE A 159 13.22 -17.98 7.12
C PHE A 159 12.42 -17.56 8.36
N ASP A 160 12.74 -16.39 8.86
CA ASP A 160 12.04 -15.79 9.98
C ASP A 160 10.85 -14.98 9.47
N TYR A 161 9.72 -15.08 10.16
CA TYR A 161 8.56 -14.27 9.86
C TYR A 161 8.66 -12.92 10.58
N GLU A 162 8.29 -11.86 9.87
CA GLU A 162 8.16 -10.52 10.42
C GLU A 162 6.77 -9.97 10.15
N PHE A 163 6.21 -9.28 11.14
CA PHE A 163 4.88 -8.66 11.04
C PHE A 163 5.02 -7.17 11.20
N LYS A 164 4.52 -6.40 10.25
CA LYS A 164 4.62 -4.94 10.22
C LYS A 164 3.27 -4.31 9.90
N VAL A 165 3.06 -3.09 10.39
CA VAL A 165 1.88 -2.29 10.07
C VAL A 165 2.30 -1.16 9.13
N VAL A 166 1.67 -1.13 7.93
CA VAL A 166 1.93 -0.09 6.93
C VAL A 166 0.92 1.06 7.04
N ASP A 167 1.41 2.29 6.78
CA ASP A 167 0.62 3.52 6.81
C ASP A 167 -0.24 3.67 5.53
N GLN A 168 -1.05 2.66 5.26
CA GLN A 168 -1.99 2.64 4.14
C GLN A 168 -3.42 2.73 4.66
N ARG A 169 -4.17 3.74 4.19
CA ARG A 169 -5.58 3.94 4.61
C ARG A 169 -6.55 2.89 4.05
N VAL A 170 -6.21 2.30 2.91
CA VAL A 170 -7.05 1.28 2.26
C VAL A 170 -6.84 -0.06 2.96
N PRO A 171 -7.92 -0.81 3.28
CA PRO A 171 -7.79 -2.15 3.85
C PRO A 171 -6.93 -3.07 2.99
N ASN A 172 -5.82 -3.54 3.54
CA ASN A 172 -4.89 -4.42 2.84
C ASN A 172 -4.09 -5.28 3.83
N ALA A 173 -3.76 -6.48 3.43
CA ALA A 173 -2.71 -7.31 4.01
C ALA A 173 -2.02 -8.05 2.87
N PHE A 174 -0.75 -8.36 3.03
CA PHE A 174 0.00 -9.12 2.03
C PHE A 174 1.26 -9.73 2.61
N ALA A 175 1.67 -10.85 2.04
CA ALA A 175 2.93 -11.51 2.34
C ALA A 175 3.92 -11.32 1.20
N LEU A 176 5.17 -10.96 1.53
CA LEU A 176 6.30 -11.09 0.60
C LEU A 176 6.92 -12.48 0.70
N PRO A 177 7.64 -12.93 -0.34
CA PRO A 177 8.48 -14.10 -0.21
C PRO A 177 9.44 -13.95 0.98
N GLY A 178 9.76 -15.04 1.68
CA GLY A 178 10.66 -14.97 2.83
C GLY A 178 10.01 -14.58 4.15
N GLY A 179 8.65 -14.51 4.21
CA GLY A 179 7.92 -14.41 5.48
C GLY A 179 7.69 -12.99 6.01
N LYS A 180 7.91 -11.95 5.20
CA LYS A 180 7.55 -10.57 5.58
C LYS A 180 6.06 -10.36 5.37
N ILE A 181 5.30 -10.13 6.44
CA ILE A 181 3.84 -9.96 6.42
C ILE A 181 3.46 -8.56 6.84
N TYR A 182 2.67 -7.91 6.03
CA TYR A 182 2.24 -6.53 6.22
C TYR A 182 0.73 -6.45 6.39
N VAL A 183 0.29 -5.63 7.35
CA VAL A 183 -1.12 -5.31 7.59
C VAL A 183 -1.29 -3.81 7.52
N SER A 184 -2.26 -3.32 6.77
CA SER A 184 -2.51 -1.87 6.70
C SER A 184 -3.32 -1.38 7.89
N ARG A 185 -3.11 -0.12 8.30
CA ARG A 185 -3.97 0.51 9.31
C ARG A 185 -5.44 0.60 8.87
N GLY A 186 -5.71 0.67 7.57
CA GLY A 186 -7.07 0.60 7.04
C GLY A 186 -7.74 -0.75 7.30
N LEU A 187 -6.98 -1.86 7.20
CA LEU A 187 -7.48 -3.18 7.56
C LEU A 187 -7.73 -3.29 9.07
N LEU A 188 -6.81 -2.79 9.89
CA LEU A 188 -7.00 -2.74 11.34
C LEU A 188 -8.26 -1.95 11.74
N ALA A 189 -8.56 -0.85 11.06
CA ALA A 189 -9.80 -0.11 11.29
C ALA A 189 -11.07 -0.90 10.89
N LEU A 190 -10.97 -1.78 9.88
CA LEU A 190 -12.10 -2.56 9.36
C LEU A 190 -12.42 -3.78 10.22
N VAL A 191 -11.41 -4.55 10.67
CA VAL A 191 -11.64 -5.75 11.49
C VAL A 191 -12.27 -5.41 12.84
N GLN A 192 -13.04 -6.34 13.41
CA GLN A 192 -13.84 -6.12 14.61
C GLN A 192 -13.32 -6.84 15.84
N SER A 193 -12.44 -7.79 15.65
CA SER A 193 -11.93 -8.62 16.73
C SER A 193 -10.54 -9.15 16.43
N GLU A 194 -9.87 -9.57 17.48
CA GLU A 194 -8.59 -10.29 17.36
C GLU A 194 -8.74 -11.58 16.55
N ASP A 195 -9.90 -12.25 16.61
CA ASP A 195 -10.19 -13.46 15.81
C ASP A 195 -10.19 -13.17 14.30
N GLU A 196 -10.76 -12.04 13.88
CA GLU A 196 -10.74 -11.62 12.48
C GLU A 196 -9.32 -11.29 12.02
N LEU A 197 -8.58 -10.53 12.84
CA LEU A 197 -7.19 -10.18 12.55
C LEU A 197 -6.31 -11.45 12.47
N ALA A 198 -6.47 -12.37 13.40
CA ALA A 198 -5.79 -13.68 13.38
C ALA A 198 -6.15 -14.51 12.15
N GLY A 199 -7.41 -14.46 11.70
CA GLY A 199 -7.84 -15.08 10.46
C GLY A 199 -7.11 -14.53 9.24
N VAL A 200 -6.98 -13.20 9.13
CA VAL A 200 -6.26 -12.54 8.02
C VAL A 200 -4.76 -12.82 8.10
N ILE A 201 -4.13 -12.67 9.27
CA ILE A 201 -2.69 -12.96 9.43
C ILE A 201 -2.39 -14.42 9.14
N GLY A 202 -3.25 -15.36 9.57
CA GLY A 202 -3.12 -16.78 9.26
C GLY A 202 -3.23 -17.09 7.77
N HIS A 203 -4.09 -16.36 7.05
CA HIS A 203 -4.21 -16.44 5.60
C HIS A 203 -2.90 -15.98 4.93
N GLU A 204 -2.29 -14.87 5.35
CA GLU A 204 -1.03 -14.38 4.83
C GLU A 204 0.16 -15.31 5.18
N ILE A 205 0.20 -15.85 6.40
CA ILE A 205 1.17 -16.90 6.77
C ILE A 205 1.06 -18.09 5.82
N THR A 206 -0.15 -18.51 5.45
CA THR A 206 -0.35 -19.64 4.54
C THR A 206 0.15 -19.28 3.13
N HIS A 207 -0.11 -18.07 2.62
CA HIS A 207 0.44 -17.64 1.34
C HIS A 207 1.98 -17.67 1.31
N ALA A 208 2.62 -17.23 2.38
CA ALA A 208 4.08 -17.29 2.50
C ALA A 208 4.57 -18.74 2.63
N ALA A 209 3.92 -19.56 3.46
CA ALA A 209 4.29 -20.94 3.72
C ALA A 209 4.12 -21.83 2.48
N GLU A 210 3.06 -21.68 1.71
CA GLU A 210 2.79 -22.43 0.47
C GLU A 210 3.43 -21.78 -0.77
N ARG A 211 4.23 -20.71 -0.59
CA ARG A 211 4.97 -20.02 -1.65
C ARG A 211 4.08 -19.43 -2.75
N HIS A 212 2.83 -19.09 -2.44
CA HIS A 212 1.89 -18.52 -3.40
C HIS A 212 2.39 -17.21 -3.98
N THR A 213 3.00 -16.34 -3.15
CA THR A 213 3.60 -15.06 -3.57
C THR A 213 4.80 -15.27 -4.50
N ALA A 214 5.66 -16.26 -4.20
CA ALA A 214 6.79 -16.60 -5.05
C ALA A 214 6.35 -17.07 -6.45
N ALA A 215 5.30 -17.89 -6.53
CA ALA A 215 4.71 -18.34 -7.79
C ALA A 215 4.17 -17.17 -8.62
N ARG A 216 3.56 -16.14 -7.97
CA ARG A 216 3.10 -14.92 -8.64
C ARG A 216 4.24 -14.10 -9.24
N ILE A 217 5.33 -13.92 -8.49
CA ILE A 217 6.51 -13.18 -8.96
C ILE A 217 7.13 -13.89 -10.16
N ASP A 218 7.27 -15.21 -10.10
CA ASP A 218 7.78 -15.99 -11.25
C ASP A 218 6.85 -15.86 -12.47
N TYR A 219 5.53 -15.95 -12.27
CA TYR A 219 4.56 -15.74 -13.35
C TYR A 219 4.64 -14.34 -13.95
N ALA A 220 4.67 -13.29 -13.12
CA ALA A 220 4.78 -11.91 -13.56
C ALA A 220 6.09 -11.66 -14.34
N SER A 221 7.20 -12.28 -13.92
CA SER A 221 8.50 -12.20 -14.59
C SER A 221 8.49 -12.81 -15.98
N ARG A 222 7.68 -13.83 -16.21
CA ARG A 222 7.53 -14.47 -17.52
C ARG A 222 6.75 -13.60 -18.51
N ILE A 223 5.77 -12.84 -18.03
CA ILE A 223 4.93 -11.98 -18.87
C ILE A 223 5.67 -10.71 -19.26
N ASN A 224 6.43 -10.12 -18.34
CA ASN A 224 7.14 -8.87 -18.58
C ASN A 224 8.53 -8.86 -17.91
N PRO A 225 9.54 -9.46 -18.56
CA PRO A 225 10.90 -9.58 -18.00
C PRO A 225 11.64 -8.23 -17.84
N PHE A 226 11.12 -7.15 -18.42
CA PHE A 226 11.74 -5.81 -18.37
C PHE A 226 11.06 -4.84 -17.43
N SER A 227 10.03 -5.25 -16.70
CA SER A 227 9.36 -4.35 -15.77
C SER A 227 10.12 -4.29 -14.45
N ILE A 228 10.71 -3.15 -14.18
CA ILE A 228 11.31 -2.76 -12.90
C ILE A 228 10.24 -2.70 -11.80
N GLY A 229 8.97 -2.64 -12.17
CA GLY A 229 7.81 -2.81 -11.29
C GLY A 229 7.36 -4.26 -11.10
N LEU A 230 8.28 -5.25 -11.17
CA LEU A 230 7.92 -6.67 -11.14
C LEU A 230 7.18 -7.06 -9.86
N ILE A 231 7.59 -6.47 -8.74
CA ILE A 231 6.94 -6.69 -7.45
C ILE A 231 5.62 -5.96 -7.40
N ARG A 232 5.58 -4.73 -7.89
CA ARG A 232 4.33 -3.98 -7.99
C ARG A 232 3.34 -4.73 -8.90
N ALA A 233 3.80 -5.30 -10.02
CA ALA A 233 2.98 -6.15 -10.88
C ALA A 233 2.57 -7.46 -10.19
N ALA A 234 3.44 -8.07 -9.39
CA ALA A 234 3.14 -9.28 -8.63
C ALA A 234 2.25 -8.97 -7.40
N THR A 235 2.42 -7.81 -6.77
CA THR A 235 1.54 -7.35 -5.69
C THR A 235 0.15 -6.94 -6.20
N ILE A 236 0.04 -6.59 -7.48
CA ILE A 236 -1.23 -6.23 -8.14
C ILE A 236 -1.90 -7.44 -8.78
N ALA A 237 -1.14 -8.48 -9.18
CA ALA A 237 -1.72 -9.69 -9.75
C ALA A 237 -2.51 -10.46 -8.69
N ALA A 238 -3.78 -10.75 -8.97
CA ALA A 238 -4.62 -11.55 -8.07
C ALA A 238 -4.09 -12.98 -7.91
N TYR A 239 -4.25 -13.54 -6.73
CA TYR A 239 -4.02 -14.97 -6.50
C TYR A 239 -5.04 -15.81 -7.27
N GLY A 240 -4.64 -17.03 -7.63
CA GLY A 240 -5.57 -17.98 -8.22
C GLY A 240 -6.61 -18.44 -7.19
N ARG A 241 -7.82 -18.77 -7.64
CA ARG A 241 -8.93 -19.20 -6.75
C ARG A 241 -8.56 -20.37 -5.84
N ASP A 242 -7.73 -21.28 -6.32
CA ASP A 242 -7.31 -22.45 -5.52
C ASP A 242 -6.31 -22.03 -4.44
N GLN A 243 -5.39 -21.11 -4.76
CA GLN A 243 -4.46 -20.53 -3.78
C GLN A 243 -5.20 -19.78 -2.67
N GLU A 244 -6.26 -19.04 -3.02
CA GLU A 244 -7.12 -18.35 -2.06
C GLU A 244 -7.86 -19.35 -1.14
N ARG A 245 -8.42 -20.43 -1.71
CA ARG A 245 -9.09 -21.48 -0.93
C ARG A 245 -8.12 -22.22 0.00
N ASP A 246 -6.89 -22.44 -0.45
CA ASP A 246 -5.84 -23.06 0.36
C ASP A 246 -5.39 -22.13 1.49
N ALA A 247 -5.25 -20.82 1.21
CA ALA A 247 -4.91 -19.81 2.21
C ALA A 247 -6.02 -19.64 3.25
N ASP A 248 -7.29 -19.60 2.83
CA ASP A 248 -8.45 -19.59 3.74
C ASP A 248 -8.44 -20.83 4.65
N ARG A 249 -8.24 -22.01 4.07
CA ARG A 249 -8.21 -23.27 4.82
C ARG A 249 -7.04 -23.32 5.80
N GLY A 250 -5.84 -22.99 5.34
CA GLY A 250 -4.63 -22.99 6.16
C GLY A 250 -4.75 -21.99 7.31
N GLY A 251 -5.17 -20.75 7.01
CA GLY A 251 -5.37 -19.71 8.01
C GLY A 251 -6.38 -20.09 9.09
N GLN A 252 -7.51 -20.73 8.72
CA GLN A 252 -8.50 -21.22 9.68
C GLN A 252 -7.96 -22.33 10.59
N ILE A 253 -7.16 -23.24 10.05
CA ILE A 253 -6.52 -24.30 10.84
C ILE A 253 -5.51 -23.70 11.82
N LEU A 254 -4.70 -22.72 11.38
CA LEU A 254 -3.75 -22.02 12.23
C LEU A 254 -4.49 -21.29 13.36
N ALA A 255 -5.54 -20.54 13.02
CA ALA A 255 -6.37 -19.81 13.98
C ALA A 255 -6.96 -20.76 15.03
N ALA A 256 -7.61 -21.86 14.61
CA ALA A 256 -8.21 -22.83 15.52
C ALA A 256 -7.18 -23.46 16.47
N ARG A 257 -6.02 -23.86 15.96
CA ARG A 257 -4.93 -24.43 16.78
C ARG A 257 -4.31 -23.44 17.74
N ALA A 258 -4.23 -22.18 17.33
CA ALA A 258 -3.72 -21.09 18.17
C ALA A 258 -4.74 -20.59 19.20
N GLY A 259 -5.98 -21.12 19.19
CA GLY A 259 -7.05 -20.77 20.13
C GLY A 259 -7.89 -19.57 19.73
N TYR A 260 -7.82 -19.14 18.47
CA TYR A 260 -8.71 -18.16 17.88
C TYR A 260 -9.95 -18.80 17.27
N ASN A 261 -11.05 -18.05 17.20
CA ASN A 261 -12.25 -18.52 16.51
C ASN A 261 -12.00 -18.62 15.00
N PRO A 262 -12.05 -19.81 14.40
CA PRO A 262 -11.78 -20.00 12.97
C PRO A 262 -12.82 -19.34 12.04
N SER A 263 -13.94 -18.84 12.58
CA SER A 263 -14.91 -18.05 11.81
C SER A 263 -14.41 -16.65 11.47
N GLY A 264 -13.32 -16.18 12.09
CA GLY A 264 -12.80 -14.82 11.92
C GLY A 264 -12.59 -14.43 10.46
N ILE A 265 -11.93 -15.27 9.64
CA ILE A 265 -11.73 -14.97 8.22
C ILE A 265 -13.06 -14.93 7.45
N ALA A 266 -14.03 -15.77 7.76
CA ALA A 266 -15.33 -15.78 7.08
C ALA A 266 -16.12 -14.49 7.35
N THR A 267 -16.10 -13.99 8.60
CA THR A 267 -16.74 -12.73 8.96
C THR A 267 -16.04 -11.54 8.31
N PHE A 268 -14.71 -11.56 8.26
CA PHE A 268 -13.92 -10.53 7.58
C PHE A 268 -14.22 -10.48 6.07
N LEU A 269 -14.25 -11.61 5.36
CA LEU A 269 -14.54 -11.66 3.92
C LEU A 269 -15.92 -11.09 3.57
N ARG A 270 -16.94 -11.32 4.41
CA ARG A 270 -18.28 -10.70 4.20
C ARG A 270 -18.24 -9.19 4.33
N LYS A 271 -17.53 -8.66 5.32
CA LYS A 271 -17.37 -7.19 5.51
C LYS A 271 -16.56 -6.56 4.39
N LEU A 272 -15.53 -7.24 3.94
CA LEU A 272 -14.71 -6.76 2.85
C LEU A 272 -15.50 -6.61 1.55
N ASP A 273 -16.37 -7.56 1.22
CA ASP A 273 -17.31 -7.47 0.08
C ASP A 273 -18.29 -6.29 0.23
N ALA A 274 -18.73 -5.99 1.46
CA ALA A 274 -19.54 -4.82 1.73
C ALA A 274 -18.74 -3.50 1.58
N ALA A 275 -17.48 -3.49 2.03
CA ALA A 275 -16.59 -2.33 1.92
C ALA A 275 -16.24 -2.00 0.46
N ASP A 276 -16.05 -3.00 -0.40
CA ASP A 276 -15.75 -2.82 -1.82
C ASP A 276 -16.89 -2.13 -2.58
N ARG A 277 -18.13 -2.42 -2.21
CA ARG A 277 -19.32 -1.77 -2.80
C ARG A 277 -19.40 -0.28 -2.49
N TYR A 278 -18.72 0.15 -1.47
CA TYR A 278 -18.55 1.56 -1.12
C TYR A 278 -17.22 2.03 -1.61
N GLU A 279 -17.06 2.38 -2.85
CA GLU A 279 -15.87 3.02 -3.43
C GLU A 279 -15.08 3.82 -2.37
N ILE A 280 -14.32 3.11 -1.51
CA ILE A 280 -13.43 3.74 -0.54
C ILE A 280 -12.33 4.40 -1.35
N GLY A 281 -12.58 5.62 -1.78
CA GLY A 281 -11.78 6.54 -2.56
C GLY A 281 -10.60 5.88 -3.27
N TRP A 282 -10.63 5.81 -4.58
CA TRP A 282 -9.65 5.20 -5.48
C TRP A 282 -8.19 5.51 -5.05
N SER A 283 -7.65 4.65 -4.19
CA SER A 283 -6.21 4.58 -4.03
C SER A 283 -5.67 3.77 -5.21
N ARG A 284 -4.67 4.30 -5.91
CA ARG A 284 -3.93 3.54 -6.94
C ARG A 284 -3.02 2.47 -6.32
N LEU A 285 -2.98 2.40 -4.99
CA LEU A 285 -2.25 1.37 -4.26
C LEU A 285 -3.07 0.08 -4.27
N PRO A 286 -2.42 -1.09 -4.31
CA PRO A 286 -3.08 -2.36 -4.18
C PRO A 286 -3.92 -2.39 -2.90
N HIS A 287 -5.15 -2.85 -2.99
CA HIS A 287 -6.02 -3.12 -1.87
C HIS A 287 -6.27 -4.64 -1.79
N PHE A 288 -6.72 -5.12 -0.64
CA PHE A 288 -6.87 -6.55 -0.38
C PHE A 288 -7.65 -7.28 -1.49
N LEU A 289 -8.76 -6.73 -1.95
CA LEU A 289 -9.57 -7.34 -3.01
C LEU A 289 -8.91 -7.40 -4.38
N ALA A 290 -7.98 -6.48 -4.66
CA ALA A 290 -7.23 -6.53 -5.92
C ALA A 290 -6.25 -7.70 -5.96
N THR A 291 -5.75 -8.12 -4.80
CA THR A 291 -4.83 -9.24 -4.66
C THR A 291 -5.50 -10.53 -4.24
N HIS A 292 -6.61 -10.45 -3.48
CA HIS A 292 -7.39 -11.56 -2.94
C HIS A 292 -8.85 -11.44 -3.36
N PRO A 293 -9.21 -11.86 -4.60
CA PRO A 293 -10.57 -11.73 -5.07
C PRO A 293 -11.55 -12.46 -4.15
N THR A 294 -12.52 -11.71 -3.62
CA THR A 294 -13.60 -12.31 -2.84
C THR A 294 -14.67 -12.89 -3.73
N SER A 295 -15.38 -13.87 -3.19
CA SER A 295 -16.64 -14.35 -3.74
C SER A 295 -17.55 -14.76 -2.58
N PRO A 296 -18.89 -14.65 -2.73
CA PRO A 296 -19.82 -15.18 -1.75
C PRO A 296 -19.56 -16.66 -1.43
N GLU A 297 -19.07 -17.42 -2.41
CA GLU A 297 -18.65 -18.81 -2.25
C GLU A 297 -17.51 -18.96 -1.22
N ARG A 298 -16.46 -18.10 -1.27
CA ARG A 298 -15.34 -18.15 -0.31
C ARG A 298 -15.80 -17.96 1.13
N SER A 299 -16.62 -16.92 1.38
CA SER A 299 -17.14 -16.66 2.72
C SER A 299 -18.05 -17.79 3.24
N THR A 300 -18.86 -18.42 2.38
CA THR A 300 -19.69 -19.57 2.71
C THR A 300 -18.84 -20.77 3.04
N LEU A 301 -17.90 -21.16 2.17
CA LEU A 301 -16.98 -22.27 2.39
C LEU A 301 -16.15 -22.10 3.66
N ALA A 302 -15.70 -20.87 3.94
CA ALA A 302 -14.98 -20.56 5.17
C ALA A 302 -15.89 -20.70 6.40
N SER A 303 -17.16 -20.31 6.32
CA SER A 303 -18.14 -20.48 7.42
C SER A 303 -18.42 -21.95 7.69
N ASP A 304 -18.66 -22.75 6.65
CA ASP A 304 -18.96 -24.18 6.76
C ASP A 304 -17.75 -24.94 7.35
N ARG A 305 -16.56 -24.61 6.90
CA ARG A 305 -15.32 -25.20 7.43
C ARG A 305 -15.10 -24.84 8.90
N ALA A 306 -15.34 -23.59 9.28
CA ALA A 306 -15.20 -23.14 10.66
C ALA A 306 -16.12 -23.91 11.61
N ALA A 307 -17.35 -24.22 11.17
CA ALA A 307 -18.32 -25.01 11.96
C ALA A 307 -17.84 -26.43 12.24
N GLY A 308 -16.98 -27.00 11.37
CA GLY A 308 -16.39 -28.33 11.54
C GLY A 308 -15.06 -28.37 12.30
N LEU A 309 -14.45 -27.22 12.61
CA LEU A 309 -13.16 -27.16 13.31
C LEU A 309 -13.36 -27.19 14.82
N VAL A 310 -12.62 -28.09 15.49
CA VAL A 310 -12.54 -28.10 16.96
C VAL A 310 -11.49 -27.08 17.40
N TRP A 311 -11.86 -26.19 18.27
CA TRP A 311 -10.98 -25.18 18.83
C TRP A 311 -11.39 -24.81 20.25
N GLU A 312 -10.45 -24.28 21.01
CA GLU A 312 -10.66 -23.79 22.38
C GLU A 312 -9.88 -22.50 22.55
N ARG A 313 -10.54 -21.48 23.11
CA ARG A 313 -9.91 -20.19 23.35
C ARG A 313 -8.75 -20.32 24.34
N GLN A 314 -7.58 -19.90 23.91
CA GLN A 314 -6.38 -19.95 24.74
C GLN A 314 -6.33 -18.74 25.69
N PRO A 315 -5.73 -18.88 26.90
CA PRO A 315 -5.49 -17.76 27.81
C PRO A 315 -4.70 -16.63 27.15
N GLY A 316 -5.06 -15.38 27.45
CA GLY A 316 -4.40 -14.19 26.91
C GLY A 316 -4.83 -13.79 25.50
N ILE A 317 -5.82 -14.48 24.91
CA ILE A 317 -6.54 -14.00 23.74
C ILE A 317 -7.72 -13.20 24.23
N ALA A 318 -7.89 -11.98 23.69
CA ALA A 318 -9.03 -11.14 24.02
C ALA A 318 -10.34 -11.92 23.79
N ASP A 319 -11.22 -11.91 24.79
CA ASP A 319 -12.55 -12.45 24.62
C ASP A 319 -13.22 -11.82 23.40
N ALA A 320 -14.16 -12.54 22.82
CA ALA A 320 -14.93 -12.09 21.64
C ALA A 320 -15.63 -10.72 21.83
N LEU A 321 -15.51 -10.13 23.02
CA LEU A 321 -15.89 -8.74 23.27
C LEU A 321 -14.89 -7.82 22.58
N PRO A 322 -15.33 -6.95 21.67
CA PRO A 322 -14.45 -6.09 20.87
C PRO A 322 -13.61 -5.11 21.69
N PHE A 323 -13.82 -5.01 23.00
CA PHE A 323 -13.22 -3.97 23.84
C PHE A 323 -11.68 -4.04 23.88
N ALA A 324 -11.08 -5.22 24.04
CA ALA A 324 -9.62 -5.32 24.11
C ALA A 324 -8.98 -5.00 22.74
N TYR A 325 -9.56 -5.48 21.65
CA TYR A 325 -9.10 -5.12 20.30
C TYR A 325 -9.28 -3.62 20.03
N TYR A 326 -10.44 -3.06 20.38
CA TYR A 326 -10.74 -1.65 20.11
C TYR A 326 -9.81 -0.70 20.88
N SER A 327 -9.35 -1.07 22.07
CA SER A 327 -8.38 -0.24 22.81
C SER A 327 -7.02 -0.17 22.11
N MET A 328 -6.63 -1.21 21.38
CA MET A 328 -5.37 -1.24 20.62
C MET A 328 -5.40 -0.38 19.36
N ILE A 329 -6.57 -0.15 18.80
CA ILE A 329 -6.74 0.66 17.59
C ILE A 329 -7.33 2.05 17.86
N ASP A 330 -7.64 2.39 19.13
CA ASP A 330 -8.11 3.74 19.48
C ASP A 330 -6.98 4.75 19.24
N GLY A 331 -7.27 5.82 18.51
CA GLY A 331 -6.26 6.79 18.09
C GLY A 331 -5.67 6.54 16.71
N LEU A 332 -5.91 5.38 16.10
CA LEU A 332 -5.43 5.06 14.76
C LEU A 332 -5.91 6.11 13.74
N ILE A 333 -5.02 6.58 12.89
CA ILE A 333 -5.37 7.55 11.85
C ILE A 333 -6.30 6.87 10.82
N LEU A 334 -7.46 7.48 10.59
CA LEU A 334 -8.34 7.20 9.45
C LEU A 334 -8.03 8.22 8.33
N GLY A 335 -8.19 7.87 7.08
CA GLY A 335 -7.87 8.79 5.99
C GLY A 335 -6.37 8.95 5.72
N ASP A 336 -5.96 10.07 5.13
CA ASP A 336 -4.57 10.36 4.82
C ASP A 336 -3.79 10.80 6.07
N ASN A 337 -2.53 10.37 6.20
CA ASN A 337 -1.67 10.76 7.32
C ASN A 337 -0.99 12.10 7.01
N PRO A 338 -1.19 13.15 7.84
CA PRO A 338 -0.55 14.43 7.62
C PRO A 338 1.00 14.39 7.64
N ALA A 339 1.60 13.40 8.32
CA ALA A 339 3.06 13.20 8.30
C ALA A 339 3.62 12.96 6.89
N GLY A 340 2.84 12.38 5.97
CA GLY A 340 3.18 12.23 4.55
C GLY A 340 2.66 13.39 3.68
N GLY A 341 2.12 14.44 4.30
CA GLY A 341 1.45 15.54 3.59
C GLY A 341 0.05 15.20 3.08
N LEU A 342 -0.74 16.23 2.83
CA LEU A 342 -2.15 16.13 2.47
C LEU A 342 -2.45 16.89 1.19
N PHE A 343 -3.36 16.34 0.36
CA PHE A 343 -3.96 17.05 -0.75
C PHE A 343 -5.30 17.69 -0.37
N GLU A 344 -5.40 19.00 -0.50
CA GLU A 344 -6.62 19.80 -0.47
C GLU A 344 -6.97 20.19 -1.91
N GLY A 345 -7.67 19.35 -2.61
CA GLY A 345 -7.88 19.49 -4.05
C GLY A 345 -6.56 19.39 -4.83
N SER A 346 -6.10 20.49 -5.45
CA SER A 346 -4.80 20.54 -6.14
C SER A 346 -3.66 21.11 -5.27
N ARG A 347 -3.96 21.56 -4.06
CA ARG A 347 -2.97 22.07 -3.12
C ARG A 347 -2.46 20.92 -2.26
N PHE A 348 -1.16 20.71 -2.25
CA PHE A 348 -0.47 19.81 -1.34
C PHE A 348 0.13 20.61 -0.19
N VAL A 349 -0.06 20.14 1.03
CA VAL A 349 0.44 20.74 2.27
C VAL A 349 1.21 19.67 3.05
N HIS A 350 2.43 19.99 3.45
CA HIS A 350 3.22 19.11 4.31
C HIS A 350 3.54 19.81 5.62
N PRO A 351 2.84 19.46 6.72
CA PRO A 351 3.00 20.17 7.99
C PRO A 351 4.38 19.99 8.63
N ASP A 352 4.96 18.79 8.57
CA ASP A 352 6.26 18.50 9.18
C ASP A 352 7.42 19.13 8.39
N LEU A 353 7.36 19.11 7.06
CA LEU A 353 8.35 19.76 6.19
C LEU A 353 8.06 21.25 5.92
N ARG A 354 7.01 21.80 6.54
CA ARG A 354 6.70 23.24 6.55
C ARG A 354 6.58 23.90 5.19
N PHE A 355 5.94 23.23 4.22
CA PHE A 355 5.68 23.83 2.91
C PHE A 355 4.28 23.50 2.37
N ALA A 356 3.85 24.32 1.41
CA ALA A 356 2.69 24.04 0.58
C ALA A 356 3.02 24.31 -0.89
N ILE A 357 2.42 23.52 -1.79
CA ILE A 357 2.57 23.66 -3.23
C ILE A 357 1.24 23.34 -3.94
N ARG A 358 1.01 23.95 -5.11
CA ARG A 358 -0.20 23.70 -5.89
C ARG A 358 0.14 22.98 -7.19
N PHE A 359 -0.33 21.76 -7.33
CA PHE A 359 -0.24 20.99 -8.57
C PHE A 359 -1.17 21.55 -9.66
N PRO A 360 -0.92 21.25 -10.95
CA PRO A 360 -1.79 21.73 -12.02
C PRO A 360 -3.23 21.24 -11.83
N GLN A 361 -4.18 22.18 -11.91
CA GLN A 361 -5.59 21.86 -11.71
C GLN A 361 -6.11 20.87 -12.74
N GLY A 362 -6.95 19.91 -12.29
CA GLY A 362 -7.52 18.87 -13.12
C GLY A 362 -6.58 17.70 -13.43
N TRP A 363 -5.38 17.71 -12.86
CA TRP A 363 -4.48 16.55 -12.91
C TRP A 363 -4.81 15.56 -11.81
N THR A 364 -4.63 14.27 -12.07
CA THR A 364 -4.81 13.23 -11.05
C THR A 364 -3.61 13.22 -10.12
N THR A 365 -3.83 13.48 -8.84
CA THR A 365 -2.79 13.57 -7.82
C THR A 365 -2.43 12.19 -7.26
N ILE A 366 -1.17 12.05 -6.84
CA ILE A 366 -0.60 10.86 -6.20
C ILE A 366 0.26 11.34 -5.05
N ASN A 367 0.07 10.75 -3.87
CA ASN A 367 0.92 10.93 -2.71
C ASN A 367 1.54 9.58 -2.33
N SER A 368 2.86 9.53 -2.25
CA SER A 368 3.63 8.40 -1.73
C SER A 368 4.75 8.92 -0.84
N GLN A 369 5.32 8.07 0.00
CA GLN A 369 6.42 8.46 0.90
C GLN A 369 7.66 8.98 0.15
N GLN A 370 7.89 8.49 -1.08
CA GLN A 370 9.09 8.87 -1.87
C GLN A 370 8.87 10.10 -2.75
N ALA A 371 7.64 10.35 -3.19
CA ALA A 371 7.34 11.43 -4.11
C ALA A 371 5.87 11.81 -4.10
N VAL A 372 5.63 13.10 -4.26
CA VAL A 372 4.29 13.64 -4.49
C VAL A 372 4.18 14.03 -5.95
N GLY A 373 3.11 13.63 -6.60
CA GLY A 373 2.97 13.85 -8.03
C GLY A 373 1.55 14.11 -8.50
N ALA A 374 1.45 14.49 -9.78
CA ALA A 374 0.20 14.58 -10.50
C ALA A 374 0.42 14.22 -11.98
N VAL A 375 -0.56 13.54 -12.60
CA VAL A 375 -0.53 13.14 -13.99
C VAL A 375 -1.61 13.88 -14.78
N SER A 376 -1.25 14.39 -15.95
CA SER A 376 -2.17 15.12 -16.83
C SER A 376 -3.33 14.22 -17.29
N PRO A 377 -4.53 14.77 -17.56
CA PRO A 377 -5.67 13.99 -18.08
C PRO A 377 -5.35 13.28 -19.40
N SER A 378 -4.51 13.88 -20.24
CA SER A 378 -4.05 13.28 -21.51
C SER A 378 -2.92 12.25 -21.32
N ARG A 379 -2.41 12.06 -20.08
CA ARG A 379 -1.30 11.17 -19.74
C ARG A 379 -0.02 11.44 -20.55
N ASP A 380 0.17 12.67 -21.03
CA ASP A 380 1.31 13.13 -21.83
C ASP A 380 2.25 14.02 -21.03
N ALA A 381 1.96 14.25 -19.74
CA ALA A 381 2.82 14.96 -18.79
C ALA A 381 2.55 14.55 -17.35
N GLU A 382 3.57 14.70 -16.52
CA GLU A 382 3.51 14.56 -15.06
C GLU A 382 4.22 15.73 -14.36
N ALA A 383 3.77 16.06 -13.15
CA ALA A 383 4.43 16.97 -12.23
C ALA A 383 4.80 16.22 -10.96
N THR A 384 6.02 16.40 -10.46
CA THR A 384 6.50 15.72 -9.26
C THR A 384 7.27 16.67 -8.35
N LEU A 385 7.19 16.41 -7.06
CA LEU A 385 8.01 16.98 -6.01
C LEU A 385 8.74 15.85 -5.31
N THR A 386 10.07 15.95 -5.22
CA THR A 386 10.94 14.99 -4.54
C THR A 386 11.96 15.73 -3.69
N VAL A 387 12.43 15.11 -2.61
CA VAL A 387 13.62 15.54 -1.89
C VAL A 387 14.82 15.01 -2.67
N GLU A 388 15.75 15.91 -3.04
CA GLU A 388 16.91 15.56 -3.87
C GLU A 388 18.21 15.51 -3.08
N GLY A 389 18.28 16.25 -1.96
CA GLY A 389 19.46 16.28 -1.12
C GLY A 389 19.22 17.02 0.20
N GLN A 390 20.18 16.88 1.10
CA GLN A 390 20.23 17.61 2.37
C GLN A 390 21.07 18.89 2.26
N GLY A 391 20.83 19.83 3.16
CA GLY A 391 21.53 21.09 3.24
C GLY A 391 20.88 22.21 2.43
N THR A 392 21.64 23.28 2.22
CA THR A 392 21.15 24.51 1.57
C THR A 392 21.90 24.84 0.28
N ASP A 393 22.92 24.07 -0.08
CA ASP A 393 23.72 24.26 -1.29
C ASP A 393 23.03 23.67 -2.52
N ILE A 394 22.17 24.50 -3.13
CA ILE A 394 21.40 24.10 -4.31
C ILE A 394 22.31 23.83 -5.51
N GLU A 395 23.42 24.60 -5.67
CA GLU A 395 24.33 24.44 -6.81
C GLU A 395 24.98 23.06 -6.79
N LYS A 396 25.49 22.64 -5.63
CA LYS A 396 26.09 21.33 -5.43
C LYS A 396 25.09 20.19 -5.75
N VAL A 397 23.87 20.27 -5.19
CA VAL A 397 22.83 19.24 -5.43
C VAL A 397 22.43 19.18 -6.90
N VAL A 398 22.37 20.32 -7.59
CA VAL A 398 22.07 20.38 -9.02
C VAL A 398 23.19 19.78 -9.86
N ASP A 399 24.46 20.03 -9.52
CA ASP A 399 25.62 19.47 -10.23
C ASP A 399 25.64 17.95 -10.05
N GLU A 400 25.49 17.44 -8.82
CA GLU A 400 25.39 16.02 -8.54
C GLU A 400 24.21 15.36 -9.26
N PHE A 401 23.07 16.05 -9.40
CA PHE A 401 21.92 15.54 -10.14
C PHE A 401 22.20 15.43 -11.64
N ILE A 402 22.86 16.42 -12.23
CA ILE A 402 23.19 16.42 -13.68
C ILE A 402 24.19 15.34 -14.00
N ASP A 403 25.17 15.11 -13.11
CA ASP A 403 26.26 14.14 -13.30
C ASP A 403 25.83 12.68 -13.06
N ARG A 404 24.68 12.47 -12.40
CA ARG A 404 24.14 11.12 -12.18
C ARG A 404 23.63 10.53 -13.50
N GLU A 405 24.07 9.32 -13.79
CA GLU A 405 23.36 8.45 -14.73
C GLU A 405 22.08 7.94 -14.07
N VAL A 406 20.94 8.41 -14.56
CA VAL A 406 19.66 7.93 -14.11
C VAL A 406 19.15 6.91 -15.10
N ASP A 407 19.33 5.62 -14.81
CA ASP A 407 18.80 4.48 -15.58
C ASP A 407 18.94 4.59 -17.13
N GLY A 408 20.07 5.09 -17.62
CA GLY A 408 20.32 5.29 -19.04
C GLY A 408 19.59 6.48 -19.68
N ALA A 409 18.91 7.32 -18.88
CA ALA A 409 18.20 8.51 -19.35
C ALA A 409 18.92 9.78 -18.91
N HIS A 410 19.96 10.20 -19.61
CA HIS A 410 20.63 11.48 -19.35
C HIS A 410 19.74 12.67 -19.64
N VAL A 411 19.67 13.61 -18.71
CA VAL A 411 19.06 14.91 -18.95
C VAL A 411 20.07 15.81 -19.70
N LYS A 412 19.83 16.06 -20.97
CA LYS A 412 20.59 17.03 -21.77
C LYS A 412 20.10 18.44 -21.41
N VAL A 413 20.81 19.09 -20.48
CA VAL A 413 20.51 20.45 -20.03
C VAL A 413 20.69 21.43 -21.18
N ARG A 414 19.69 22.28 -21.42
CA ARG A 414 19.71 23.37 -22.40
C ARG A 414 19.91 24.72 -21.76
N THR A 415 19.23 24.94 -20.62
CA THR A 415 19.35 26.19 -19.86
C THR A 415 19.41 25.85 -18.36
N ARG A 416 20.29 26.57 -17.65
CA ARG A 416 20.37 26.61 -16.19
C ARG A 416 20.32 28.08 -15.79
N ARG A 417 19.43 28.44 -14.88
CA ARG A 417 19.23 29.83 -14.46
C ARG A 417 18.91 29.92 -12.97
N ALA A 418 19.56 30.83 -12.25
CA ALA A 418 19.13 31.23 -10.94
C ALA A 418 17.79 31.96 -11.04
N VAL A 419 16.84 31.61 -10.17
CA VAL A 419 15.50 32.18 -10.06
C VAL A 419 15.14 32.36 -8.59
N LYS A 420 13.99 32.98 -8.29
CA LYS A 420 13.43 33.03 -6.94
C LYS A 420 12.03 32.45 -6.93
N LEU A 421 11.69 31.69 -5.86
CA LEU A 421 10.33 31.24 -5.54
C LEU A 421 9.86 32.00 -4.28
N GLY A 422 9.20 33.14 -4.48
CA GLY A 422 9.05 34.14 -3.40
C GLY A 422 10.42 34.68 -3.01
N GLU A 423 10.78 34.56 -1.74
CA GLU A 423 12.11 34.97 -1.24
C GLU A 423 13.16 33.84 -1.31
N LEU A 424 12.75 32.61 -1.59
CA LEU A 424 13.65 31.46 -1.61
C LEU A 424 14.50 31.45 -2.89
N PRO A 425 15.84 31.34 -2.78
CA PRO A 425 16.70 31.13 -3.93
C PRO A 425 16.40 29.76 -4.56
N ALA A 426 16.49 29.68 -5.89
CA ALA A 426 16.20 28.45 -6.62
C ALA A 426 16.98 28.42 -7.93
N ILE A 427 17.18 27.20 -8.47
CA ILE A 427 17.81 26.99 -9.78
C ILE A 427 16.81 26.30 -10.68
N ARG A 428 16.58 26.88 -11.86
CA ARG A 428 15.73 26.29 -12.89
C ARG A 428 16.57 25.68 -14.00
N ILE A 429 16.22 24.43 -14.35
CA ILE A 429 16.80 23.69 -15.47
C ILE A 429 15.70 23.41 -16.49
N GLU A 430 15.99 23.69 -17.77
CA GLU A 430 15.17 23.22 -18.89
C GLU A 430 16.05 22.34 -19.78
N GLY A 431 15.56 21.18 -20.17
CA GLY A 431 16.35 20.22 -20.94
C GLY A 431 15.48 19.23 -21.74
N ARG A 432 16.13 18.22 -22.22
CA ARG A 432 15.50 17.07 -22.87
C ARG A 432 16.10 15.79 -22.32
N SER A 433 15.30 14.76 -22.30
CA SER A 433 15.71 13.39 -22.02
C SER A 433 15.07 12.47 -23.06
N SER A 434 15.45 11.22 -23.06
CA SER A 434 14.82 10.20 -23.91
C SER A 434 14.69 8.90 -23.13
N MET A 435 13.60 8.21 -23.36
CA MET A 435 13.35 6.87 -22.86
C MET A 435 13.14 5.97 -24.06
N GLY A 436 14.17 5.21 -24.41
CA GLY A 436 14.19 4.48 -25.68
C GLY A 436 13.98 5.44 -26.86
N LEU A 437 12.90 5.23 -27.63
CA LEU A 437 12.55 6.06 -28.78
C LEU A 437 11.68 7.28 -28.42
N VAL A 438 11.26 7.42 -27.16
CA VAL A 438 10.37 8.51 -26.73
C VAL A 438 11.19 9.70 -26.25
N GLY A 439 11.06 10.83 -26.94
CA GLY A 439 11.68 12.10 -26.54
C GLY A 439 10.84 12.80 -25.45
N LEU A 440 11.51 13.25 -24.38
CA LEU A 440 10.91 13.95 -23.24
C LEU A 440 11.42 15.40 -23.15
N SER A 441 10.54 16.31 -22.81
CA SER A 441 10.87 17.66 -22.36
C SER A 441 10.93 17.67 -20.84
N VAL A 442 12.00 18.22 -20.30
CA VAL A 442 12.30 18.26 -18.87
C VAL A 442 12.30 19.71 -18.40
N GLN A 443 11.52 20.03 -17.36
CA GLN A 443 11.52 21.30 -16.68
C GLN A 443 11.59 21.04 -15.18
N MET A 444 12.69 21.47 -14.56
CA MET A 444 12.95 21.25 -13.13
C MET A 444 13.28 22.57 -12.45
N THR A 445 12.89 22.70 -11.20
CA THR A 445 13.29 23.81 -10.34
C THR A 445 13.72 23.23 -9.01
N PHE A 446 14.93 23.52 -8.58
CA PHE A 446 15.48 23.11 -7.30
C PHE A 446 15.39 24.27 -6.33
N VAL A 447 14.93 24.02 -5.12
CA VAL A 447 14.75 25.02 -4.06
C VAL A 447 15.14 24.44 -2.71
N ALA A 448 15.92 25.19 -1.92
CA ALA A 448 16.25 24.83 -0.56
C ALA A 448 15.20 25.40 0.42
N HIS A 449 14.75 24.55 1.35
CA HIS A 449 13.83 24.92 2.41
C HIS A 449 13.96 23.94 3.60
N GLU A 450 14.05 24.49 4.83
CA GLU A 450 14.16 23.71 6.08
C GLU A 450 15.23 22.59 5.99
N GLY A 451 16.45 22.94 5.55
CA GLY A 451 17.59 22.02 5.49
C GLY A 451 17.55 20.96 4.38
N LEU A 452 16.56 20.99 3.51
CA LEU A 452 16.39 20.06 2.40
C LEU A 452 16.37 20.79 1.06
N VAL A 453 16.86 20.13 0.01
CA VAL A 453 16.73 20.62 -1.37
C VAL A 453 15.66 19.83 -2.08
N TYR A 454 14.61 20.52 -2.50
CA TYR A 454 13.47 19.95 -3.22
C TYR A 454 13.65 20.13 -4.72
N ARG A 455 13.29 19.12 -5.49
CA ARG A 455 13.19 19.18 -6.94
C ARG A 455 11.73 19.17 -7.37
N LEU A 456 11.31 20.23 -8.02
CA LEU A 456 9.98 20.43 -8.60
C LEU A 456 10.09 20.18 -10.09
N SER A 457 9.60 19.04 -10.57
CA SER A 457 9.78 18.60 -11.95
C SER A 457 8.46 18.60 -12.70
N VAL A 458 8.49 18.97 -13.98
CA VAL A 458 7.45 18.66 -14.94
C VAL A 458 8.10 17.99 -16.15
N LEU A 459 7.74 16.74 -16.37
CA LEU A 459 8.13 15.94 -17.53
C LEU A 459 6.94 15.90 -18.49
N SER A 460 7.21 15.99 -19.79
CA SER A 460 6.17 15.82 -20.81
C SER A 460 6.75 15.18 -22.06
N LEU A 461 5.89 14.61 -22.91
CA LEU A 461 6.30 14.26 -24.25
C LEU A 461 6.89 15.49 -24.98
N ALA A 462 7.97 15.32 -25.73
CA ALA A 462 8.63 16.41 -26.45
C ALA A 462 7.69 17.16 -27.39
N SER A 463 6.72 16.46 -27.99
CA SER A 463 5.65 17.04 -28.82
C SER A 463 4.68 17.94 -28.06
N ALA A 464 4.50 17.71 -26.75
CA ALA A 464 3.60 18.45 -25.89
C ALA A 464 4.30 19.54 -25.04
N ALA A 465 5.61 19.72 -25.18
CA ALA A 465 6.43 20.59 -24.36
C ALA A 465 5.92 22.05 -24.25
N SER A 466 5.41 22.62 -25.35
CA SER A 466 4.87 23.99 -25.37
C SER A 466 3.61 24.13 -24.53
N LYS A 467 2.76 23.11 -24.51
CA LYS A 467 1.49 23.04 -23.73
C LYS A 467 1.76 23.12 -22.21
N TYR A 468 2.89 22.57 -21.75
CA TYR A 468 3.16 22.42 -20.32
C TYR A 468 4.16 23.40 -19.73
N ARG A 469 4.87 24.20 -20.57
CA ARG A 469 5.88 25.15 -20.08
C ARG A 469 5.33 26.19 -19.09
N GLY A 470 4.15 26.75 -19.36
CA GLY A 470 3.50 27.70 -18.44
C GLY A 470 3.06 27.02 -17.14
N ARG A 471 2.51 25.79 -17.23
CA ARG A 471 2.09 25.00 -16.05
C ARG A 471 3.28 24.63 -15.16
N ALA A 472 4.41 24.24 -15.74
CA ALA A 472 5.63 23.93 -14.99
C ALA A 472 6.14 25.13 -14.19
N ARG A 473 6.11 26.32 -14.81
CA ARG A 473 6.49 27.57 -14.10
C ARG A 473 5.49 27.89 -12.98
N ALA A 474 4.20 27.79 -13.24
CA ALA A 474 3.16 28.04 -12.23
C ALA A 474 3.26 27.06 -11.06
N PHE A 475 3.50 25.78 -11.35
CA PHE A 475 3.73 24.73 -10.34
C PHE A 475 4.92 25.10 -9.46
N ALA A 476 6.09 25.36 -10.02
CA ALA A 476 7.27 25.72 -9.25
C ALA A 476 7.04 27.03 -8.45
N HIS A 477 6.47 28.07 -9.07
CA HIS A 477 6.20 29.35 -8.39
C HIS A 477 5.09 29.26 -7.33
N SER A 478 4.38 28.16 -7.21
CA SER A 478 3.38 27.95 -6.16
C SER A 478 3.96 27.42 -4.84
N PHE A 479 5.22 26.99 -4.84
CA PHE A 479 5.92 26.56 -3.63
C PHE A 479 6.02 27.72 -2.62
N ARG A 480 5.60 27.47 -1.38
CA ARG A 480 5.59 28.45 -0.28
C ARG A 480 5.95 27.78 1.02
N PRO A 481 6.77 28.40 1.85
CA PRO A 481 6.88 28.04 3.25
C PRO A 481 5.51 28.04 3.94
N LEU A 482 5.32 27.17 4.88
CA LEU A 482 4.16 27.06 5.75
C LEU A 482 4.58 27.50 7.15
N ASP A 483 3.89 28.47 7.72
CA ASP A 483 4.16 28.90 9.09
C ASP A 483 3.60 27.88 10.11
N ASP A 484 4.07 27.97 11.35
CA ASP A 484 3.70 27.04 12.42
C ASP A 484 2.21 27.09 12.75
N ALA A 485 1.58 28.26 12.65
CA ALA A 485 0.15 28.41 12.93
C ALA A 485 -0.67 27.65 11.87
N ALA A 486 -0.30 27.78 10.60
CA ALA A 486 -0.94 27.06 9.51
C ALA A 486 -0.70 25.54 9.60
N ALA A 487 0.53 25.11 9.96
CA ALA A 487 0.83 23.69 10.15
C ALA A 487 0.01 23.06 11.28
N ARG A 488 -0.12 23.77 12.41
CA ARG A 488 -0.92 23.34 13.58
C ARG A 488 -2.43 23.45 13.38
N SER A 489 -2.89 24.18 12.37
CA SER A 489 -4.33 24.28 12.04
C SER A 489 -4.87 23.06 11.33
N LEU A 490 -3.99 22.19 10.82
CA LEU A 490 -4.39 20.97 10.14
C LEU A 490 -5.01 19.98 11.12
N LYS A 491 -5.99 19.24 10.61
CA LYS A 491 -6.67 18.21 11.37
C LYS A 491 -6.39 16.84 10.76
N VAL A 492 -6.44 15.84 11.61
CA VAL A 492 -6.36 14.43 11.24
C VAL A 492 -7.60 13.72 11.78
N THR A 493 -8.22 12.87 10.97
CA THR A 493 -9.31 12.04 11.46
C THR A 493 -8.74 10.80 12.16
N ARG A 494 -9.03 10.67 13.47
CA ARG A 494 -8.60 9.53 14.27
C ARG A 494 -9.78 8.63 14.60
N LEU A 495 -9.54 7.32 14.55
CA LEU A 495 -10.48 6.33 15.07
C LEU A 495 -10.67 6.56 16.58
N ARG A 496 -11.92 6.59 17.02
CA ARG A 496 -12.29 6.68 18.41
C ARG A 496 -13.41 5.70 18.73
N ILE A 497 -13.47 5.27 19.97
CA ILE A 497 -14.48 4.30 20.42
C ILE A 497 -15.57 5.03 21.20
N ALA A 498 -16.72 5.21 20.55
CA ALA A 498 -17.91 5.78 21.18
C ALA A 498 -18.74 4.71 21.91
N ARG A 499 -19.44 5.12 22.97
CA ARG A 499 -20.42 4.27 23.67
C ARG A 499 -21.83 4.66 23.26
N ALA A 500 -22.60 3.68 22.82
CA ALA A 500 -23.99 3.87 22.42
C ALA A 500 -24.90 4.11 23.64
N HIS A 501 -25.90 4.95 23.45
CA HIS A 501 -27.05 5.07 24.38
C HIS A 501 -28.04 3.94 24.07
N GLU A 502 -28.97 3.70 24.99
CA GLU A 502 -29.99 2.67 24.81
C GLU A 502 -30.95 3.04 23.67
N ASN A 503 -31.11 2.12 22.70
CA ASN A 503 -31.93 2.28 21.52
C ASN A 503 -31.51 3.44 20.58
N GLU A 504 -30.31 3.98 20.76
CA GLU A 504 -29.72 4.93 19.83
C GLU A 504 -29.43 4.25 18.49
N THR A 505 -29.73 4.89 17.36
CA THR A 505 -29.32 4.38 16.04
C THR A 505 -27.89 4.76 15.74
N LEU A 506 -27.24 4.05 14.79
CA LEU A 506 -25.90 4.42 14.35
C LEU A 506 -25.85 5.84 13.78
N GLU A 507 -26.91 6.26 13.07
CA GLU A 507 -27.04 7.62 12.55
C GLU A 507 -27.10 8.64 13.69
N ALA A 508 -27.95 8.42 14.71
CA ALA A 508 -28.06 9.30 15.87
C ALA A 508 -26.75 9.39 16.66
N LEU A 509 -26.06 8.26 16.83
CA LEU A 509 -24.74 8.22 17.46
C LEU A 509 -23.73 9.04 16.66
N SER A 510 -23.67 8.86 15.33
CA SER A 510 -22.76 9.60 14.45
C SER A 510 -22.99 11.12 14.55
N LEU A 511 -24.24 11.56 14.54
CA LEU A 511 -24.58 12.98 14.71
C LEU A 511 -24.18 13.49 16.10
N ARG A 512 -24.50 12.76 17.16
CA ARG A 512 -24.18 13.15 18.55
C ARG A 512 -22.68 13.25 18.79
N THR A 513 -21.90 12.35 18.20
CA THR A 513 -20.45 12.30 18.40
C THR A 513 -19.67 13.17 17.43
N GLN A 514 -20.32 13.84 16.48
CA GLN A 514 -19.68 14.59 15.40
C GLN A 514 -18.72 13.70 14.57
N ASN A 515 -19.16 12.48 14.28
CA ASN A 515 -18.40 11.55 13.49
C ASN A 515 -18.13 12.11 12.09
N GLU A 516 -16.85 12.24 11.72
CA GLU A 516 -16.38 12.74 10.42
C GLU A 516 -16.37 11.68 9.32
N VAL A 517 -16.46 10.40 9.71
CA VAL A 517 -16.51 9.30 8.76
C VAL A 517 -17.90 9.17 8.20
N GLU A 518 -18.00 9.02 6.88
CA GLU A 518 -19.27 8.83 6.20
C GLU A 518 -20.09 7.70 6.87
N LEU A 519 -21.39 7.97 7.11
CA LEU A 519 -22.26 7.09 7.88
C LEU A 519 -22.28 5.66 7.36
N VAL A 520 -22.24 5.50 6.04
CA VAL A 520 -22.24 4.18 5.42
C VAL A 520 -20.94 3.44 5.71
N TYR A 521 -19.78 4.12 5.59
CA TYR A 521 -18.50 3.50 5.92
C TYR A 521 -18.37 3.23 7.41
N THR A 522 -18.93 4.11 8.26
CA THR A 522 -19.06 3.85 9.70
C THR A 522 -19.86 2.57 9.95
N GLY A 523 -20.93 2.35 9.19
CA GLY A 523 -21.71 1.12 9.22
C GLY A 523 -20.86 -0.10 8.86
N VAL A 524 -20.11 -0.05 7.76
CA VAL A 524 -19.21 -1.12 7.32
C VAL A 524 -18.15 -1.43 8.37
N MET A 525 -17.49 -0.40 8.94
CA MET A 525 -16.49 -0.58 10.00
C MET A 525 -17.05 -1.27 11.25
N ASN A 526 -18.35 -1.17 11.52
CA ASN A 526 -19.00 -1.70 12.70
C ASN A 526 -19.93 -2.91 12.44
N ASP A 527 -20.04 -3.36 11.19
CA ASP A 527 -20.98 -4.40 10.74
C ASP A 527 -22.43 -4.06 11.14
N LEU A 528 -22.86 -2.81 10.80
CA LEU A 528 -24.14 -2.24 11.19
C LEU A 528 -24.78 -1.49 10.02
N TYR A 529 -26.11 -1.41 10.03
CA TYR A 529 -26.86 -0.48 9.19
C TYR A 529 -27.09 0.84 9.94
N ALA A 530 -27.27 1.94 9.19
CA ALA A 530 -27.52 3.27 9.75
C ALA A 530 -28.68 3.30 10.77
N SER A 531 -29.74 2.55 10.47
CA SER A 531 -30.95 2.44 11.28
C SER A 531 -30.88 1.40 12.41
N THR A 532 -29.75 0.69 12.57
CA THR A 532 -29.61 -0.34 13.61
C THR A 532 -29.74 0.26 14.99
N ALA A 533 -30.70 -0.21 15.78
CA ALA A 533 -30.84 0.15 17.19
C ALA A 533 -29.72 -0.49 18.01
N LEU A 534 -28.99 0.32 18.75
CA LEU A 534 -27.81 -0.08 19.50
C LEU A 534 -28.17 -0.38 20.97
N ALA A 535 -27.55 -1.42 21.51
CA ALA A 535 -27.65 -1.71 22.93
C ALA A 535 -26.84 -0.68 23.72
N LYS A 536 -27.32 -0.32 24.92
CA LYS A 536 -26.62 0.58 25.83
C LYS A 536 -25.20 0.10 26.11
N GLY A 537 -24.25 0.99 25.95
CA GLY A 537 -22.84 0.73 26.23
C GLY A 537 -22.11 -0.03 25.10
N ARG A 538 -22.78 -0.38 24.00
CA ARG A 538 -22.11 -0.98 22.84
C ARG A 538 -21.01 -0.05 22.34
N SER A 539 -19.81 -0.61 22.14
CA SER A 539 -18.67 0.10 21.58
C SER A 539 -18.83 0.24 20.06
N ILE A 540 -18.67 1.45 19.55
CA ILE A 540 -18.82 1.79 18.14
C ILE A 540 -17.56 2.54 17.69
N LYS A 541 -16.93 2.09 16.62
CA LYS A 541 -15.82 2.79 15.95
C LYS A 541 -16.37 4.00 15.20
N ILE A 542 -15.81 5.16 15.45
CA ILE A 542 -16.13 6.43 14.78
C ILE A 542 -14.83 7.14 14.38
N GLY A 543 -14.90 8.16 13.55
CA GLY A 543 -13.77 9.04 13.27
C GLY A 543 -13.99 10.44 13.81
N LEU A 544 -13.05 10.97 14.57
CA LEU A 544 -13.09 12.35 15.07
C LEU A 544 -11.96 13.16 14.45
N ALA A 545 -12.30 14.39 14.04
CA ALA A 545 -11.28 15.36 13.59
C ALA A 545 -10.56 15.94 14.80
N GLU A 546 -9.27 15.66 14.89
CA GLU A 546 -8.39 16.15 15.96
C GLU A 546 -7.27 17.03 15.38
N PRO A 547 -6.71 17.98 16.16
CA PRO A 547 -5.55 18.74 15.72
C PRO A 547 -4.38 17.80 15.39
N TYR A 548 -3.72 18.04 14.27
CA TYR A 548 -2.45 17.38 13.98
C TYR A 548 -1.32 18.11 14.73
N ILE A 549 -0.45 17.35 15.37
CA ILE A 549 0.73 17.87 16.03
C ILE A 549 1.92 17.60 15.11
N PRO A 550 2.44 18.63 14.40
CA PRO A 550 3.61 18.47 13.54
C PRO A 550 4.85 18.06 14.34
N ARG A 551 5.74 17.31 13.71
CA ARG A 551 7.03 16.97 14.32
C ARG A 551 7.79 18.26 14.70
N PRO A 552 8.46 18.31 15.87
CA PRO A 552 9.29 19.43 16.23
C PRO A 552 10.44 19.59 15.21
N LYS A 553 10.94 20.81 15.03
CA LYS A 553 12.15 21.04 14.22
C LYS A 553 13.34 20.37 14.89
N GLU A 554 14.31 19.90 14.09
CA GLU A 554 15.53 19.25 14.63
C GLU A 554 16.26 20.13 15.66
N ASP A 555 16.24 21.45 15.47
CA ASP A 555 16.81 22.41 16.42
C ASP A 555 16.03 22.48 17.75
N GLU A 556 14.75 22.19 17.76
CA GLU A 556 13.89 22.15 18.97
C GLU A 556 13.98 20.80 19.69
N ALA A 557 14.25 19.71 18.99
CA ALA A 557 14.39 18.37 19.56
C ALA A 557 15.69 18.21 20.36
N SER A 558 16.72 19.04 20.10
CA SER A 558 18.00 19.03 20.83
C SER A 558 18.00 19.89 22.10
N ALA A 559 16.95 20.66 22.37
CA ALA A 559 16.79 21.42 23.61
C ALA A 559 16.21 20.47 24.69
N GLU A 560 17.05 19.82 25.46
CA GLU A 560 16.63 19.16 26.71
C GLU A 560 15.87 20.17 27.57
N PRO A 561 14.74 19.78 28.19
CA PRO A 561 14.05 20.65 29.13
C PRO A 561 14.99 20.91 30.32
N GLU A 562 15.35 22.17 30.54
CA GLU A 562 16.11 22.55 31.75
C GLU A 562 15.45 21.93 32.99
N PRO A 563 16.22 21.27 33.86
CA PRO A 563 15.69 20.70 35.10
C PRO A 563 15.08 21.86 35.90
N LYS A 564 13.77 21.81 36.10
CA LYS A 564 13.09 22.75 37.02
C LYS A 564 13.62 22.49 38.41
N ASP A 565 14.52 23.35 38.86
CA ASP A 565 14.95 23.42 40.25
C ASP A 565 13.71 23.50 41.17
N ARG A 566 13.64 22.50 42.06
CA ARG A 566 12.73 22.50 43.19
C ARG A 566 13.46 22.91 44.46
#